data_f09693c36ecfdc9bb2a3c56116412a37
#
_entry.id   f09693c36ecfdc9bb2a3c56116412a37
#
_cell.length_a   1.000
_cell.length_b   1.000
_cell.length_c   1.000
_cell.angle_alpha   90.00
_cell.angle_beta   90.00
_cell.angle_gamma   90.00
#
_symmetry.space_group_name_H-M   'P 1'
#
loop_
_entity.id
_entity.type
_entity.pdbx_description
1 polymer ?
#
loop_
_entity_poly.entity_id
_entity_poly.type
_entity_poly.pdbx_seq_one_letter_code
_entity_poly.pdbx_strand_id
1 'polypeptide(L)'
;MSTAPAVPWRRPAPTAGQRRADAWIALAVTVLALFDLALARSIGAFPFGSPPTLPEQVWWSLAVTAPLAWRRRWPVVTTVVISVAFIAGQVRSVPLTQLPSGALFAALYTLGAWGPDRRMAGRVRVGVIVAMFAWLGLSLALRMDQLSAAPFTGAVGPVPPVLAAIIDGVLFNLIFFGFAYYFGELSWLAARREHELRTQAEELRRSRAEAAERAVMGERVRIARELHDVVAHHVSVMGVQAAACRRVLDRDRDKARAALAAIEQTARTAVDELRRMLGVLRDRGGTEAARSTAAGVEQVAELVENAREAGLTATVGVYGDPVPLPRSVSQAAYRIVQEAVTNTVKHAGATVLDVRIRYLAREIEVDVSDDGRPTKPPGGGGLGLIGMRERVAVHDGVLEVGPRPDGGFRVRARIPLTREGAP
;
A
#
# COMPACT_ATOMS: atom_id res chain seq x y z
N MET A 1 -4.73 38.35 -2.43
CA MET A 1 -5.18 36.95 -2.44
C MET A 1 -6.46 36.87 -1.61
N SER A 2 -7.61 36.77 -2.27
CA SER A 2 -8.90 36.65 -1.60
C SER A 2 -9.05 35.24 -1.08
N THR A 3 -8.96 35.04 0.22
CA THR A 3 -9.26 33.76 0.85
C THR A 3 -10.79 33.59 0.83
N ALA A 4 -11.29 32.85 -0.14
CA ALA A 4 -12.66 32.38 -0.10
C ALA A 4 -12.88 31.64 1.23
N PRO A 5 -14.00 31.89 1.94
CA PRO A 5 -14.28 31.21 3.21
C PRO A 5 -14.29 29.71 2.99
N ALA A 6 -13.44 28.99 3.71
CA ALA A 6 -13.33 27.55 3.61
C ALA A 6 -14.70 26.93 3.89
N VAL A 7 -15.27 26.26 2.89
CA VAL A 7 -16.55 25.57 3.06
C VAL A 7 -16.38 24.53 4.18
N PRO A 8 -17.18 24.58 5.26
CA PRO A 8 -17.02 23.66 6.37
C PRO A 8 -17.21 22.21 5.87
N TRP A 9 -16.28 21.34 6.21
CA TRP A 9 -16.36 19.93 5.84
C TRP A 9 -17.68 19.30 6.31
N ARG A 10 -18.33 18.60 5.41
CA ARG A 10 -19.54 17.83 5.69
C ARG A 10 -19.28 16.35 5.43
N ARG A 11 -19.78 15.51 6.31
CA ARG A 11 -19.66 14.07 6.13
C ARG A 11 -20.42 13.65 4.87
N PRO A 12 -19.85 12.80 3.99
CA PRO A 12 -20.52 12.27 2.80
C PRO A 12 -21.82 11.55 3.18
N ALA A 13 -22.80 11.56 2.27
CA ALA A 13 -24.05 10.82 2.47
C ALA A 13 -23.79 9.31 2.64
N PRO A 14 -24.64 8.59 3.40
CA PRO A 14 -24.44 7.16 3.62
C PRO A 14 -24.55 6.36 2.32
N THR A 15 -23.63 5.42 2.13
CA THR A 15 -23.63 4.51 0.98
C THR A 15 -24.80 3.54 1.01
N ALA A 16 -25.11 2.88 -0.11
CA ALA A 16 -26.18 1.86 -0.16
C ALA A 16 -25.91 0.69 0.81
N GLY A 17 -24.63 0.28 0.96
CA GLY A 17 -24.22 -0.75 1.93
C GLY A 17 -24.48 -0.31 3.37
N GLN A 18 -24.14 0.93 3.72
CA GLN A 18 -24.39 1.49 5.06
C GLN A 18 -25.89 1.60 5.38
N ARG A 19 -26.73 1.97 4.39
CA ARG A 19 -28.18 2.00 4.57
C ARG A 19 -28.78 0.62 4.80
N ARG A 20 -28.31 -0.40 4.08
CA ARG A 20 -28.70 -1.81 4.31
C ARG A 20 -28.29 -2.29 5.69
N ALA A 21 -27.07 -1.95 6.13
CA ALA A 21 -26.58 -2.30 7.46
C ALA A 21 -27.44 -1.62 8.55
N ASP A 22 -27.84 -0.35 8.37
CA ASP A 22 -28.73 0.34 9.32
C ASP A 22 -30.11 -0.31 9.39
N ALA A 23 -30.66 -0.78 8.28
CA ALA A 23 -31.93 -1.52 8.25
C ALA A 23 -31.83 -2.87 9.00
N TRP A 24 -30.75 -3.61 8.79
CA TRP A 24 -30.51 -4.85 9.53
C TRP A 24 -30.29 -4.64 11.02
N ILE A 25 -29.57 -3.59 11.42
CA ILE A 25 -29.39 -3.22 12.82
C ILE A 25 -30.74 -2.81 13.44
N ALA A 26 -31.55 -2.01 12.75
CA ALA A 26 -32.87 -1.65 13.22
C ALA A 26 -33.77 -2.87 13.40
N LEU A 27 -33.76 -3.81 12.44
CA LEU A 27 -34.50 -5.05 12.53
C LEU A 27 -34.06 -5.88 13.74
N ALA A 28 -32.75 -6.09 13.90
CA ALA A 28 -32.20 -6.85 15.01
C ALA A 28 -32.56 -6.22 16.37
N VAL A 29 -32.37 -4.90 16.51
CA VAL A 29 -32.76 -4.16 17.74
C VAL A 29 -34.26 -4.26 18.02
N THR A 30 -35.09 -4.18 16.97
CA THR A 30 -36.54 -4.33 17.10
C THR A 30 -36.94 -5.72 17.58
N VAL A 31 -36.40 -6.76 16.98
CA VAL A 31 -36.65 -8.18 17.39
C VAL A 31 -36.21 -8.40 18.84
N LEU A 32 -35.03 -7.92 19.20
CA LEU A 32 -34.52 -8.03 20.57
C LEU A 32 -35.37 -7.22 21.54
N ALA A 33 -35.85 -6.03 21.16
CA ALA A 33 -36.75 -5.21 22.02
C ALA A 33 -38.10 -5.87 22.25
N LEU A 34 -38.66 -6.57 21.26
CA LEU A 34 -39.87 -7.35 21.42
C LEU A 34 -39.64 -8.59 22.32
N PHE A 35 -38.47 -9.20 22.22
CA PHE A 35 -38.09 -10.27 23.15
C PHE A 35 -37.88 -9.75 24.57
N ASP A 36 -37.23 -8.60 24.77
CA ASP A 36 -37.06 -7.93 26.04
C ASP A 36 -38.43 -7.54 26.67
N LEU A 37 -39.37 -7.06 25.84
CA LEU A 37 -40.74 -6.81 26.25
C LEU A 37 -41.41 -8.08 26.76
N ALA A 38 -41.24 -9.23 26.09
CA ALA A 38 -41.82 -10.51 26.55
C ALA A 38 -41.23 -10.93 27.90
N LEU A 39 -39.95 -10.74 28.12
CA LEU A 39 -39.27 -11.02 29.40
C LEU A 39 -39.79 -10.07 30.50
N ALA A 40 -39.87 -8.76 30.22
CA ALA A 40 -40.39 -7.75 31.15
C ALA A 40 -41.83 -8.08 31.61
N ARG A 41 -42.67 -8.54 30.70
CA ARG A 41 -44.00 -9.03 31.01
C ARG A 41 -43.98 -10.30 31.89
N SER A 42 -43.09 -11.21 31.64
CA SER A 42 -42.94 -12.47 32.41
C SER A 42 -42.50 -12.21 33.87
N ILE A 43 -41.67 -11.19 34.05
CA ILE A 43 -41.18 -10.76 35.37
C ILE A 43 -42.19 -9.87 36.10
N GLY A 44 -43.19 -9.33 35.38
CA GLY A 44 -44.10 -8.33 35.93
C GLY A 44 -43.47 -6.96 36.16
N ALA A 45 -42.37 -6.69 35.43
CA ALA A 45 -41.61 -5.42 35.56
C ALA A 45 -42.34 -4.28 34.84
N PHE A 46 -43.44 -3.83 35.40
CA PHE A 46 -44.15 -2.63 34.91
C PHE A 46 -43.78 -1.43 35.77
N PRO A 47 -43.35 -0.33 35.14
CA PRO A 47 -42.90 0.82 35.93
C PRO A 47 -44.01 1.43 36.75
N PHE A 48 -45.29 1.38 36.34
CA PHE A 48 -46.38 2.10 36.96
C PHE A 48 -47.79 1.54 36.59
N GLY A 49 -48.61 1.34 37.59
CA GLY A 49 -50.04 1.02 37.45
C GLY A 49 -50.36 -0.25 36.64
N SER A 50 -51.55 -0.31 36.06
CA SER A 50 -51.96 -1.38 35.19
C SER A 50 -51.22 -1.28 33.83
N PRO A 51 -50.60 -2.37 33.36
CA PRO A 51 -49.90 -2.36 32.07
C PRO A 51 -50.90 -2.09 30.92
N PRO A 52 -50.50 -1.31 29.89
CA PRO A 52 -51.32 -1.13 28.70
C PRO A 52 -51.47 -2.45 27.95
N THR A 53 -52.37 -2.49 26.97
CA THR A 53 -52.61 -3.68 26.16
C THR A 53 -51.33 -4.13 25.42
N LEU A 54 -51.21 -5.44 25.15
CA LEU A 54 -50.04 -5.98 24.44
C LEU A 54 -49.81 -5.30 23.07
N PRO A 55 -50.84 -5.07 22.22
CA PRO A 55 -50.64 -4.35 20.95
C PRO A 55 -50.08 -2.93 21.14
N GLU A 56 -50.50 -2.22 22.19
CA GLU A 56 -49.96 -0.88 22.49
C GLU A 56 -48.49 -0.92 22.90
N GLN A 57 -48.12 -1.89 23.74
CA GLN A 57 -46.72 -2.07 24.14
C GLN A 57 -45.81 -2.39 22.93
N VAL A 58 -46.26 -3.29 22.04
CA VAL A 58 -45.57 -3.62 20.78
C VAL A 58 -45.45 -2.39 19.90
N TRP A 59 -46.52 -1.62 19.75
CA TRP A 59 -46.49 -0.38 18.96
C TRP A 59 -45.43 0.62 19.45
N TRP A 60 -45.38 0.90 20.76
CA TRP A 60 -44.39 1.80 21.32
C TRP A 60 -42.96 1.27 21.19
N SER A 61 -42.75 -0.02 21.35
CA SER A 61 -41.43 -0.65 21.11
C SER A 61 -40.98 -0.47 19.66
N LEU A 62 -41.90 -0.65 18.70
CA LEU A 62 -41.64 -0.41 17.28
C LEU A 62 -41.37 1.06 16.98
N ALA A 63 -42.16 1.97 17.56
CA ALA A 63 -42.02 3.41 17.35
C ALA A 63 -40.65 3.94 17.83
N VAL A 64 -40.06 3.32 18.86
CA VAL A 64 -38.72 3.68 19.36
C VAL A 64 -37.59 3.03 18.55
N THR A 65 -37.77 1.80 18.10
CA THR A 65 -36.65 1.03 17.51
C THR A 65 -36.58 1.08 15.98
N ALA A 66 -37.74 0.99 15.30
CA ALA A 66 -37.77 0.95 13.83
C ALA A 66 -37.17 2.20 13.13
N PRO A 67 -37.32 3.42 13.64
CA PRO A 67 -36.75 4.62 13.02
C PRO A 67 -35.22 4.59 12.91
N LEU A 68 -34.50 3.72 13.65
CA LEU A 68 -33.05 3.53 13.53
C LEU A 68 -32.62 3.17 12.11
N ALA A 69 -33.50 2.59 11.28
CA ALA A 69 -33.22 2.29 9.87
C ALA A 69 -32.83 3.54 9.06
N TRP A 70 -33.30 4.71 9.46
CA TRP A 70 -33.04 5.98 8.79
C TRP A 70 -32.07 6.90 9.54
N ARG A 71 -31.43 6.41 10.61
CA ARG A 71 -30.58 7.20 11.52
C ARG A 71 -29.49 8.01 10.83
N ARG A 72 -28.85 7.47 9.77
CA ARG A 72 -27.80 8.18 9.02
C ARG A 72 -28.35 9.05 7.89
N ARG A 73 -29.54 8.73 7.38
CA ARG A 73 -30.17 9.50 6.29
C ARG A 73 -30.84 10.78 6.81
N TRP A 74 -31.57 10.68 7.92
CA TRP A 74 -32.27 11.77 8.55
C TRP A 74 -32.01 11.82 10.07
N PRO A 75 -30.74 12.08 10.47
CA PRO A 75 -30.32 11.89 11.86
C PRO A 75 -31.12 12.76 12.85
N VAL A 76 -31.47 14.00 12.47
CA VAL A 76 -32.28 14.91 13.31
C VAL A 76 -33.68 14.36 13.50
N VAL A 77 -34.38 14.05 12.41
CA VAL A 77 -35.75 13.54 12.44
C VAL A 77 -35.81 12.24 13.23
N THR A 78 -34.92 11.32 12.94
CA THR A 78 -34.85 10.02 13.65
C THR A 78 -34.65 10.21 15.15
N THR A 79 -33.74 11.08 15.56
CA THR A 79 -33.50 11.35 16.99
C THR A 79 -34.70 11.94 17.66
N VAL A 80 -35.36 12.93 17.05
CA VAL A 80 -36.57 13.56 17.61
C VAL A 80 -37.74 12.57 17.72
N VAL A 81 -37.99 11.78 16.66
CA VAL A 81 -39.03 10.76 16.64
C VAL A 81 -38.82 9.72 17.74
N ILE A 82 -37.61 9.17 17.86
CA ILE A 82 -37.28 8.19 18.90
C ILE A 82 -37.44 8.80 20.29
N SER A 83 -36.97 10.03 20.50
CA SER A 83 -37.06 10.71 21.80
C SER A 83 -38.51 10.97 22.22
N VAL A 84 -39.32 11.45 21.31
CA VAL A 84 -40.78 11.69 21.58
C VAL A 84 -41.50 10.37 21.84
N ALA A 85 -41.24 9.34 20.99
CA ALA A 85 -41.86 8.01 21.19
C ALA A 85 -41.43 7.37 22.52
N PHE A 86 -40.15 7.57 22.93
CA PHE A 86 -39.65 7.06 24.20
C PHE A 86 -40.35 7.71 25.41
N ILE A 87 -40.45 9.03 25.44
CA ILE A 87 -41.17 9.73 26.52
C ILE A 87 -42.67 9.33 26.52
N ALA A 88 -43.32 9.34 25.36
CA ALA A 88 -44.74 9.00 25.25
C ALA A 88 -45.02 7.56 25.69
N GLY A 89 -44.15 6.59 25.32
CA GLY A 89 -44.26 5.22 25.80
C GLY A 89 -44.12 5.11 27.33
N GLN A 90 -43.20 5.87 27.93
CA GLN A 90 -43.05 5.92 29.39
C GLN A 90 -44.28 6.56 30.09
N VAL A 91 -44.87 7.62 29.51
CA VAL A 91 -46.13 8.20 30.00
C VAL A 91 -47.25 7.16 30.01
N ARG A 92 -47.28 6.28 29.01
CA ARG A 92 -48.23 5.16 28.90
C ARG A 92 -47.87 3.94 29.75
N SER A 93 -46.85 4.04 30.61
CA SER A 93 -46.40 2.95 31.48
C SER A 93 -45.90 1.68 30.71
N VAL A 94 -45.42 1.87 29.47
CA VAL A 94 -44.79 0.80 28.71
C VAL A 94 -43.41 0.51 29.30
N PRO A 95 -43.02 -0.75 29.53
CA PRO A 95 -41.69 -1.09 30.02
C PRO A 95 -40.65 -0.96 28.90
N LEU A 96 -40.24 0.30 28.64
CA LEU A 96 -39.15 0.62 27.71
C LEU A 96 -37.81 0.44 28.43
N THR A 97 -37.32 -0.80 28.46
CA THR A 97 -36.15 -1.21 29.23
C THR A 97 -34.85 -0.98 28.48
N GLN A 98 -33.93 -1.95 28.46
CA GLN A 98 -32.56 -1.78 27.97
C GLN A 98 -32.46 -1.50 26.45
N LEU A 99 -33.24 -2.22 25.65
CA LEU A 99 -33.13 -2.15 24.19
C LEU A 99 -33.71 -0.85 23.60
N PRO A 100 -34.90 -0.38 23.99
CA PRO A 100 -35.39 0.94 23.60
C PRO A 100 -34.50 2.09 24.07
N SER A 101 -33.90 1.99 25.28
CA SER A 101 -32.88 2.94 25.73
C SER A 101 -31.63 2.92 24.82
N GLY A 102 -31.17 1.74 24.41
CA GLY A 102 -30.09 1.57 23.44
C GLY A 102 -30.41 2.22 22.08
N ALA A 103 -31.67 2.19 21.64
CA ALA A 103 -32.09 2.87 20.42
C ALA A 103 -31.99 4.40 20.54
N LEU A 104 -32.38 4.96 21.69
CA LEU A 104 -32.20 6.39 21.99
C LEU A 104 -30.72 6.79 22.02
N PHE A 105 -29.86 5.99 22.65
CA PHE A 105 -28.44 6.18 22.64
C PHE A 105 -27.89 6.21 21.20
N ALA A 106 -28.24 5.21 20.39
CA ALA A 106 -27.78 5.10 19.00
C ALA A 106 -28.23 6.29 18.13
N ALA A 107 -29.43 6.80 18.39
CA ALA A 107 -29.95 7.99 17.71
C ALA A 107 -29.15 9.26 18.07
N LEU A 108 -28.92 9.52 19.35
CA LEU A 108 -28.11 10.66 19.83
C LEU A 108 -26.67 10.59 19.37
N TYR A 109 -26.04 9.41 19.47
CA TYR A 109 -24.72 9.14 18.91
C TYR A 109 -24.68 9.44 17.41
N THR A 110 -25.64 8.91 16.65
CA THR A 110 -25.66 9.06 15.20
C THR A 110 -25.87 10.52 14.79
N LEU A 111 -26.69 11.25 15.50
CA LEU A 111 -26.90 12.70 15.29
C LEU A 111 -25.57 13.46 15.48
N GLY A 112 -24.78 13.12 16.49
CA GLY A 112 -23.45 13.67 16.71
C GLY A 112 -22.48 13.33 15.60
N ALA A 113 -22.47 12.06 15.16
CA ALA A 113 -21.53 11.51 14.17
C ALA A 113 -21.86 11.89 12.71
N TRP A 114 -23.16 12.06 12.36
CA TRP A 114 -23.65 12.22 11.00
C TRP A 114 -24.46 13.51 10.76
N GLY A 115 -24.68 14.33 11.78
CA GLY A 115 -25.42 15.58 11.64
C GLY A 115 -24.80 16.50 10.60
N PRO A 116 -25.55 16.93 9.56
CA PRO A 116 -25.01 17.73 8.45
C PRO A 116 -24.62 19.15 8.89
N ASP A 117 -25.31 19.71 9.86
CA ASP A 117 -25.01 20.98 10.50
C ASP A 117 -24.68 20.75 11.98
N ARG A 118 -23.42 21.06 12.33
CA ARG A 118 -22.90 20.87 13.70
C ARG A 118 -23.62 21.67 14.75
N ARG A 119 -23.99 22.94 14.41
CA ARG A 119 -24.70 23.81 15.36
C ARG A 119 -26.11 23.29 15.63
N MET A 120 -26.80 22.90 14.56
CA MET A 120 -28.15 22.32 14.69
C MET A 120 -28.12 20.98 15.41
N ALA A 121 -27.18 20.07 15.03
CA ALA A 121 -27.03 18.78 15.69
C ALA A 121 -26.73 18.93 17.19
N GLY A 122 -25.84 19.85 17.57
CA GLY A 122 -25.53 20.16 18.95
C GLY A 122 -26.75 20.67 19.73
N ARG A 123 -27.50 21.63 19.15
CA ARG A 123 -28.73 22.19 19.80
C ARG A 123 -29.80 21.11 20.00
N VAL A 124 -30.05 20.28 19.00
CA VAL A 124 -31.02 19.18 19.09
C VAL A 124 -30.60 18.14 20.13
N ARG A 125 -29.33 17.75 20.17
CA ARG A 125 -28.80 16.80 21.18
C ARG A 125 -28.97 17.35 22.60
N VAL A 126 -28.54 18.58 22.82
CA VAL A 126 -28.71 19.25 24.12
C VAL A 126 -30.19 19.37 24.48
N GLY A 127 -31.04 19.80 23.55
CA GLY A 127 -32.49 19.89 23.76
C GLY A 127 -33.13 18.56 24.15
N VAL A 128 -32.76 17.47 23.45
CA VAL A 128 -33.24 16.12 23.80
C VAL A 128 -32.75 15.70 25.18
N ILE A 129 -31.48 15.90 25.51
CA ILE A 129 -30.94 15.56 26.83
C ILE A 129 -31.66 16.33 27.93
N VAL A 130 -31.84 17.63 27.75
CA VAL A 130 -32.60 18.46 28.72
C VAL A 130 -34.03 17.95 28.87
N ALA A 131 -34.71 17.63 27.75
CA ALA A 131 -36.07 17.08 27.80
C ALA A 131 -36.13 15.72 28.55
N MET A 132 -35.11 14.85 28.36
CA MET A 132 -35.01 13.57 29.06
C MET A 132 -34.83 13.77 30.59
N PHE A 133 -33.94 14.69 30.98
CA PHE A 133 -33.75 15.00 32.40
C PHE A 133 -34.99 15.70 33.01
N ALA A 134 -35.65 16.60 32.28
CA ALA A 134 -36.91 17.20 32.71
C ALA A 134 -38.01 16.14 32.91
N TRP A 135 -38.11 15.20 31.96
CA TRP A 135 -39.02 14.04 32.09
C TRP A 135 -38.65 13.15 33.27
N LEU A 136 -37.35 12.84 33.47
CA LEU A 136 -36.89 12.07 34.64
C LEU A 136 -37.29 12.75 35.93
N GLY A 137 -37.02 14.05 36.09
CA GLY A 137 -37.41 14.82 37.28
C GLY A 137 -38.91 14.85 37.51
N LEU A 138 -39.70 15.09 36.45
CA LEU A 138 -41.17 15.07 36.52
C LEU A 138 -41.69 13.69 36.91
N SER A 139 -41.13 12.62 36.29
CA SER A 139 -41.54 11.26 36.59
C SER A 139 -41.25 10.85 38.02
N LEU A 140 -40.12 11.27 38.58
CA LEU A 140 -39.75 11.06 39.98
C LEU A 140 -40.68 11.83 40.91
N ALA A 141 -40.99 13.10 40.59
CA ALA A 141 -41.89 13.92 41.39
C ALA A 141 -43.33 13.34 41.46
N LEU A 142 -43.87 12.90 40.30
CA LEU A 142 -45.20 12.29 40.22
C LEU A 142 -45.29 10.92 40.93
N ARG A 143 -44.17 10.28 41.25
CA ARG A 143 -44.06 8.93 41.82
C ARG A 143 -43.48 8.89 43.24
N MET A 144 -43.24 10.03 43.81
CA MET A 144 -42.57 10.12 45.13
C MET A 144 -43.34 9.30 46.17
N ASP A 145 -44.66 9.32 46.16
CA ASP A 145 -45.46 8.54 47.12
C ASP A 145 -45.28 7.02 46.92
N GLN A 146 -45.20 6.56 45.68
CA GLN A 146 -45.00 5.16 45.36
C GLN A 146 -43.57 4.69 45.72
N LEU A 147 -42.58 5.55 45.47
CA LEU A 147 -41.18 5.29 45.86
C LEU A 147 -41.02 5.24 47.38
N SER A 148 -41.73 6.11 48.10
CA SER A 148 -41.67 6.14 49.56
C SER A 148 -42.39 4.95 50.19
N ALA A 149 -43.38 4.39 49.51
CA ALA A 149 -44.11 3.17 49.95
C ALA A 149 -43.41 1.85 49.53
N ALA A 150 -42.39 1.91 48.69
CA ALA A 150 -41.70 0.72 48.21
C ALA A 150 -40.93 0.02 49.36
N PRO A 151 -41.08 -1.30 49.51
CA PRO A 151 -40.33 -2.03 50.53
C PRO A 151 -38.86 -2.17 50.13
N PHE A 152 -37.99 -1.30 50.59
CA PHE A 152 -36.55 -1.42 50.48
C PHE A 152 -36.00 -2.43 51.51
N THR A 153 -36.50 -3.68 51.49
CA THR A 153 -36.06 -4.75 52.37
C THR A 153 -34.61 -5.08 52.09
N GLY A 154 -33.75 -4.97 53.11
CA GLY A 154 -32.31 -5.26 52.98
C GLY A 154 -31.45 -4.01 52.69
N ALA A 155 -31.98 -2.82 52.71
CA ALA A 155 -31.17 -1.59 52.62
C ALA A 155 -30.28 -1.41 53.88
N VAL A 156 -28.96 -1.44 53.67
CA VAL A 156 -27.95 -1.33 54.79
C VAL A 156 -27.01 -0.13 54.61
N GLY A 157 -27.21 0.68 53.54
CA GLY A 157 -26.33 1.80 53.23
C GLY A 157 -26.59 3.05 54.09
N PRO A 158 -25.64 4.01 54.13
CA PRO A 158 -25.78 5.24 54.93
C PRO A 158 -26.75 6.26 54.33
N VAL A 159 -27.13 6.09 53.03
CA VAL A 159 -28.05 7.03 52.33
C VAL A 159 -29.46 6.48 52.40
N PRO A 160 -30.48 7.34 52.66
CA PRO A 160 -31.87 6.92 52.62
C PRO A 160 -32.23 6.23 51.29
N PRO A 161 -32.93 5.10 51.28
CA PRO A 161 -33.09 4.27 50.08
C PRO A 161 -33.74 5.00 48.91
N VAL A 162 -34.72 5.83 49.12
CA VAL A 162 -35.36 6.65 48.09
C VAL A 162 -34.36 7.64 47.46
N LEU A 163 -33.57 8.31 48.31
CA LEU A 163 -32.55 9.23 47.83
C LEU A 163 -31.44 8.51 47.04
N ALA A 164 -31.04 7.34 47.54
CA ALA A 164 -30.07 6.49 46.83
C ALA A 164 -30.57 6.08 45.43
N ALA A 165 -31.84 5.66 45.31
CA ALA A 165 -32.44 5.31 44.02
C ALA A 165 -32.56 6.51 43.06
N ILE A 166 -32.84 7.70 43.58
CA ILE A 166 -32.87 8.93 42.77
C ILE A 166 -31.48 9.28 42.28
N ILE A 167 -30.47 9.26 43.16
CA ILE A 167 -29.07 9.56 42.81
C ILE A 167 -28.56 8.56 41.76
N ASP A 168 -28.83 7.26 41.97
CA ASP A 168 -28.41 6.22 41.02
C ASP A 168 -29.02 6.42 39.62
N GLY A 169 -30.34 6.68 39.57
CA GLY A 169 -31.05 6.98 38.34
C GLY A 169 -30.52 8.22 37.60
N VAL A 170 -30.25 9.30 38.34
CA VAL A 170 -29.67 10.53 37.77
C VAL A 170 -28.24 10.28 37.26
N LEU A 171 -27.43 9.60 38.05
CA LEU A 171 -26.03 9.28 37.69
C LEU A 171 -25.97 8.37 36.45
N PHE A 172 -26.81 7.33 36.41
CA PHE A 172 -26.94 6.46 35.24
C PHE A 172 -27.28 7.26 33.98
N ASN A 173 -28.28 8.11 34.03
CA ASN A 173 -28.67 8.93 32.87
C ASN A 173 -27.60 9.95 32.48
N LEU A 174 -26.90 10.53 33.44
CA LEU A 174 -25.80 11.46 33.18
C LEU A 174 -24.67 10.76 32.41
N ILE A 175 -24.26 9.58 32.86
CA ILE A 175 -23.25 8.76 32.21
C ILE A 175 -23.73 8.33 30.83
N PHE A 176 -24.96 7.83 30.72
CA PHE A 176 -25.56 7.35 29.48
C PHE A 176 -25.59 8.43 28.38
N PHE A 177 -26.15 9.60 28.70
CA PHE A 177 -26.24 10.72 27.75
C PHE A 177 -24.87 11.37 27.51
N GLY A 178 -24.02 11.43 28.53
CA GLY A 178 -22.63 11.88 28.41
C GLY A 178 -21.83 11.05 27.39
N PHE A 179 -21.94 9.73 27.49
CA PHE A 179 -21.29 8.83 26.53
C PHE A 179 -21.88 8.94 25.12
N ALA A 180 -23.22 9.00 24.99
CA ALA A 180 -23.86 9.19 23.69
C ALA A 180 -23.38 10.49 23.02
N TYR A 181 -23.26 11.57 23.80
CA TYR A 181 -22.76 12.86 23.32
C TYR A 181 -21.26 12.75 22.93
N TYR A 182 -20.43 12.27 23.83
CA TYR A 182 -18.98 12.18 23.65
C TYR A 182 -18.59 11.30 22.46
N PHE A 183 -19.10 10.09 22.37
CA PHE A 183 -18.79 9.19 21.25
C PHE A 183 -19.30 9.71 19.91
N GLY A 184 -20.42 10.43 19.90
CA GLY A 184 -20.89 11.09 18.70
C GLY A 184 -19.91 12.15 18.17
N GLU A 185 -19.36 12.98 19.08
CA GLU A 185 -18.30 13.96 18.76
C GLU A 185 -17.01 13.27 18.28
N LEU A 186 -16.57 12.27 19.03
CA LEU A 186 -15.35 11.53 18.70
C LEU A 186 -15.43 10.88 17.29
N SER A 187 -16.58 10.27 16.98
CA SER A 187 -16.81 9.66 15.66
C SER A 187 -16.80 10.68 14.52
N TRP A 188 -17.32 11.88 14.75
CA TRP A 188 -17.25 12.95 13.77
C TRP A 188 -15.83 13.45 13.57
N LEU A 189 -15.09 13.69 14.65
CA LEU A 189 -13.69 14.10 14.63
C LEU A 189 -12.80 13.07 13.92
N ALA A 190 -13.01 11.79 14.21
CA ALA A 190 -12.29 10.71 13.56
C ALA A 190 -12.53 10.69 12.04
N ALA A 191 -13.79 10.81 11.62
CA ALA A 191 -14.14 10.83 10.20
C ALA A 191 -13.55 12.06 9.46
N ARG A 192 -13.50 13.22 10.13
CA ARG A 192 -12.90 14.43 9.60
C ARG A 192 -11.39 14.28 9.44
N ARG A 193 -10.70 13.78 10.48
CA ARG A 193 -9.24 13.51 10.42
C ARG A 193 -8.89 12.52 9.31
N GLU A 194 -9.68 11.46 9.17
CA GLU A 194 -9.49 10.48 8.10
C GLU A 194 -9.59 11.14 6.71
N HIS A 195 -10.55 12.03 6.52
CA HIS A 195 -10.68 12.77 5.27
C HIS A 195 -9.47 13.70 5.02
N GLU A 196 -9.05 14.47 6.02
CA GLU A 196 -7.90 15.36 5.94
C GLU A 196 -6.62 14.59 5.59
N LEU A 197 -6.38 13.44 6.24
CA LEU A 197 -5.23 12.57 5.94
C LEU A 197 -5.27 12.00 4.51
N ARG A 198 -6.44 11.61 4.01
CA ARG A 198 -6.59 11.12 2.62
C ARG A 198 -6.27 12.23 1.62
N THR A 199 -6.77 13.43 1.83
CA THR A 199 -6.50 14.58 0.97
C THR A 199 -5.01 14.90 0.93
N GLN A 200 -4.35 14.97 2.09
CA GLN A 200 -2.91 15.20 2.19
C GLN A 200 -2.09 14.09 1.50
N ALA A 201 -2.50 12.83 1.64
CA ALA A 201 -1.84 11.71 0.97
C ALA A 201 -1.96 11.79 -0.56
N GLU A 202 -3.11 12.23 -1.08
CA GLU A 202 -3.31 12.44 -2.52
C GLU A 202 -2.47 13.62 -3.05
N GLU A 203 -2.44 14.73 -2.34
CA GLU A 203 -1.61 15.90 -2.68
C GLU A 203 -0.12 15.53 -2.69
N LEU A 204 0.35 14.79 -1.68
CA LEU A 204 1.73 14.33 -1.60
C LEU A 204 2.08 13.38 -2.76
N ARG A 205 1.17 12.47 -3.13
CA ARG A 205 1.38 11.59 -4.29
C ARG A 205 1.51 12.38 -5.59
N ARG A 206 0.66 13.38 -5.81
CA ARG A 206 0.73 14.27 -6.99
C ARG A 206 2.04 15.03 -7.02
N SER A 207 2.41 15.68 -5.92
CA SER A 207 3.67 16.42 -5.81
C SER A 207 4.90 15.54 -6.06
N ARG A 208 4.93 14.31 -5.56
CA ARG A 208 6.01 13.35 -5.83
C ARG A 208 6.08 12.93 -7.30
N ALA A 209 4.93 12.69 -7.95
CA ALA A 209 4.89 12.37 -9.37
C ALA A 209 5.46 13.53 -10.22
N GLU A 210 5.02 14.77 -9.95
CA GLU A 210 5.54 15.94 -10.63
C GLU A 210 7.04 16.17 -10.38
N ALA A 211 7.51 15.93 -9.16
CA ALA A 211 8.94 16.04 -8.83
C ALA A 211 9.76 14.97 -9.57
N ALA A 212 9.26 13.74 -9.69
CA ALA A 212 9.89 12.66 -10.46
C ALA A 212 10.00 13.02 -11.96
N GLU A 213 8.91 13.56 -12.56
CA GLU A 213 8.93 14.00 -13.96
C GLU A 213 9.96 15.13 -14.18
N ARG A 214 10.00 16.11 -13.27
CA ARG A 214 11.00 17.21 -13.36
C ARG A 214 12.43 16.70 -13.22
N ALA A 215 12.66 15.73 -12.33
CA ALA A 215 13.97 15.08 -12.15
C ALA A 215 14.42 14.36 -13.43
N VAL A 216 13.53 13.57 -14.06
CA VAL A 216 13.80 12.90 -15.34
C VAL A 216 14.11 13.92 -16.46
N MET A 217 13.34 15.00 -16.55
CA MET A 217 13.59 16.04 -17.54
C MET A 217 14.93 16.76 -17.29
N GLY A 218 15.24 17.09 -16.04
CA GLY A 218 16.52 17.68 -15.64
C GLY A 218 17.70 16.77 -16.01
N GLU A 219 17.58 15.47 -15.75
CA GLU A 219 18.59 14.49 -16.09
C GLU A 219 18.81 14.40 -17.63
N ARG A 220 17.72 14.41 -18.42
CA ARG A 220 17.84 14.42 -19.90
C ARG A 220 18.56 15.65 -20.40
N VAL A 221 18.28 16.85 -19.83
CA VAL A 221 18.97 18.09 -20.21
C VAL A 221 20.43 18.04 -19.83
N ARG A 222 20.78 17.49 -18.66
CA ARG A 222 22.18 17.31 -18.23
C ARG A 222 22.94 16.40 -19.18
N ILE A 223 22.37 15.24 -19.50
CA ILE A 223 22.95 14.28 -20.44
C ILE A 223 23.17 14.90 -21.83
N ALA A 224 22.15 15.64 -22.33
CA ALA A 224 22.28 16.30 -23.63
C ALA A 224 23.42 17.33 -23.66
N ARG A 225 23.69 18.04 -22.56
CA ARG A 225 24.83 18.96 -22.43
C ARG A 225 26.14 18.19 -22.40
N GLU A 226 26.27 17.14 -21.60
CA GLU A 226 27.47 16.32 -21.51
C GLU A 226 27.86 15.72 -22.88
N LEU A 227 26.85 15.19 -23.62
CA LEU A 227 27.07 14.71 -24.99
C LEU A 227 27.48 15.81 -25.94
N HIS A 228 26.87 17.01 -25.84
CA HIS A 228 27.21 18.15 -26.68
C HIS A 228 28.65 18.62 -26.44
N ASP A 229 29.08 18.67 -25.19
CA ASP A 229 30.42 19.12 -24.81
C ASP A 229 31.51 18.15 -25.35
N VAL A 230 31.27 16.83 -25.24
CA VAL A 230 32.18 15.83 -25.80
C VAL A 230 32.27 15.92 -27.33
N VAL A 231 31.11 16.03 -28.00
CA VAL A 231 31.08 16.17 -29.46
C VAL A 231 31.80 17.47 -29.91
N ALA A 232 31.47 18.59 -29.27
CA ALA A 232 32.04 19.90 -29.61
C ALA A 232 33.59 19.92 -29.44
N HIS A 233 34.08 19.29 -28.35
CA HIS A 233 35.49 19.18 -28.10
C HIS A 233 36.22 18.42 -29.20
N HIS A 234 35.76 17.19 -29.52
CA HIS A 234 36.42 16.35 -30.51
C HIS A 234 36.32 16.93 -31.92
N VAL A 235 35.18 17.53 -32.30
CA VAL A 235 35.01 18.20 -33.60
C VAL A 235 35.96 19.41 -33.72
N SER A 236 36.14 20.19 -32.65
CA SER A 236 37.06 21.30 -32.64
C SER A 236 38.54 20.86 -32.84
N VAL A 237 38.94 19.77 -32.13
CA VAL A 237 40.29 19.21 -32.29
C VAL A 237 40.51 18.69 -33.71
N MET A 238 39.56 17.93 -34.28
CA MET A 238 39.64 17.46 -35.67
C MET A 238 39.70 18.63 -36.66
N GLY A 239 38.97 19.70 -36.43
CA GLY A 239 39.04 20.94 -37.27
C GLY A 239 40.41 21.57 -37.29
N VAL A 240 41.08 21.66 -36.13
CA VAL A 240 42.46 22.18 -36.03
C VAL A 240 43.44 21.27 -36.75
N GLN A 241 43.34 19.95 -36.56
CA GLN A 241 44.20 18.96 -37.22
C GLN A 241 43.99 18.94 -38.73
N ALA A 242 42.76 19.08 -39.23
CA ALA A 242 42.48 19.21 -40.67
C ALA A 242 43.05 20.47 -41.27
N ALA A 243 43.00 21.63 -40.54
CA ALA A 243 43.64 22.86 -40.99
C ALA A 243 45.17 22.74 -41.03
N ALA A 244 45.76 22.04 -40.06
CA ALA A 244 47.23 21.75 -40.05
C ALA A 244 47.63 20.83 -41.22
N CYS A 245 46.87 19.77 -41.47
CA CYS A 245 47.07 18.87 -42.60
C CYS A 245 47.08 19.63 -43.94
N ARG A 246 46.09 20.47 -44.16
CA ARG A 246 45.96 21.28 -45.39
C ARG A 246 47.14 22.24 -45.62
N ARG A 247 47.76 22.75 -44.56
CA ARG A 247 48.96 23.67 -44.68
C ARG A 247 50.23 22.95 -45.10
N VAL A 248 50.36 21.67 -44.77
CA VAL A 248 51.62 20.88 -45.04
C VAL A 248 51.45 19.91 -46.20
N LEU A 249 50.25 19.77 -46.78
CA LEU A 249 49.94 18.74 -47.80
C LEU A 249 50.87 18.77 -49.02
N ASP A 250 51.21 19.97 -49.50
CA ASP A 250 52.06 20.14 -50.70
C ASP A 250 53.55 20.24 -50.38
N ARG A 251 53.93 20.38 -49.08
CA ARG A 251 55.30 20.56 -48.64
C ARG A 251 55.92 19.34 -47.98
N ASP A 252 55.13 18.57 -47.29
CA ASP A 252 55.58 17.40 -46.50
C ASP A 252 54.43 16.36 -46.41
N ARG A 253 54.48 15.39 -47.34
CA ARG A 253 53.46 14.32 -47.45
C ARG A 253 53.39 13.43 -46.22
N ASP A 254 54.51 13.21 -45.53
CA ASP A 254 54.55 12.29 -44.37
C ASP A 254 53.90 13.00 -43.16
N LYS A 255 54.12 14.29 -42.97
CA LYS A 255 53.40 15.07 -41.95
C LYS A 255 51.91 15.17 -42.25
N ALA A 256 51.49 15.30 -43.51
CA ALA A 256 50.09 15.30 -43.90
C ALA A 256 49.42 13.95 -43.60
N ARG A 257 50.09 12.81 -43.90
CA ARG A 257 49.61 11.47 -43.53
C ARG A 257 49.51 11.29 -42.03
N ALA A 258 50.47 11.76 -41.24
CA ALA A 258 50.41 11.70 -39.78
C ALA A 258 49.23 12.53 -39.21
N ALA A 259 48.95 13.70 -39.77
CA ALA A 259 47.80 14.54 -39.36
C ALA A 259 46.46 13.89 -39.70
N LEU A 260 46.31 13.21 -40.86
CA LEU A 260 45.12 12.43 -41.23
C LEU A 260 44.92 11.24 -40.30
N ALA A 261 45.98 10.49 -39.97
CA ALA A 261 45.89 9.39 -39.01
C ALA A 261 45.44 9.87 -37.60
N ALA A 262 45.93 11.05 -37.18
CA ALA A 262 45.50 11.64 -35.90
C ALA A 262 44.01 12.04 -35.91
N ILE A 263 43.49 12.57 -37.03
CA ILE A 263 42.05 12.85 -37.18
C ILE A 263 41.22 11.58 -37.08
N GLU A 264 41.66 10.52 -37.80
CA GLU A 264 40.96 9.23 -37.78
C GLU A 264 40.93 8.63 -36.35
N GLN A 265 42.03 8.69 -35.65
CA GLN A 265 42.13 8.22 -34.27
C GLN A 265 41.24 9.04 -33.31
N THR A 266 41.22 10.39 -33.45
CA THR A 266 40.39 11.25 -32.66
C THR A 266 38.88 10.96 -32.91
N ALA A 267 38.51 10.71 -34.17
CA ALA A 267 37.14 10.34 -34.52
C ALA A 267 36.71 9.00 -33.91
N ARG A 268 37.59 7.97 -33.96
CA ARG A 268 37.33 6.67 -33.32
C ARG A 268 37.15 6.80 -31.81
N THR A 269 38.03 7.55 -31.15
CA THR A 269 37.96 7.81 -29.71
C THR A 269 36.64 8.50 -29.33
N ALA A 270 36.22 9.54 -30.09
CA ALA A 270 34.97 10.24 -29.87
C ALA A 270 33.74 9.31 -29.96
N VAL A 271 33.72 8.44 -31.01
CA VAL A 271 32.62 7.46 -31.18
C VAL A 271 32.59 6.45 -30.04
N ASP A 272 33.72 5.97 -29.57
CA ASP A 272 33.81 5.01 -28.48
C ASP A 272 33.40 5.64 -27.13
N GLU A 273 33.70 6.92 -26.92
CA GLU A 273 33.30 7.66 -25.74
C GLU A 273 31.79 7.93 -25.72
N LEU A 274 31.20 8.35 -26.85
CA LEU A 274 29.76 8.47 -27.03
C LEU A 274 29.03 7.13 -26.82
N ARG A 275 29.57 6.04 -27.39
CA ARG A 275 29.00 4.69 -27.18
C ARG A 275 29.03 4.27 -25.72
N ARG A 276 30.11 4.58 -24.99
CA ARG A 276 30.19 4.30 -23.55
C ARG A 276 29.16 5.10 -22.76
N MET A 277 29.01 6.41 -23.03
CA MET A 277 28.02 7.24 -22.36
C MET A 277 26.58 6.79 -22.66
N LEU A 278 26.28 6.47 -23.93
CA LEU A 278 24.95 5.95 -24.32
C LEU A 278 24.69 4.53 -23.78
N GLY A 279 25.73 3.69 -23.64
CA GLY A 279 25.65 2.36 -23.08
C GLY A 279 25.21 2.37 -21.61
N VAL A 280 25.80 3.24 -20.79
CA VAL A 280 25.41 3.45 -19.40
C VAL A 280 23.95 3.94 -19.27
N LEU A 281 23.45 4.69 -20.25
CA LEU A 281 22.06 5.17 -20.29
C LEU A 281 21.09 4.10 -20.78
N ARG A 282 21.53 3.22 -21.68
CA ARG A 282 20.73 2.11 -22.23
C ARG A 282 20.54 0.99 -21.21
N ASP A 283 21.54 0.72 -20.37
CA ASP A 283 21.42 -0.19 -19.22
C ASP A 283 20.43 0.33 -18.17
N ARG A 284 20.24 1.65 -18.07
CA ARG A 284 19.18 2.26 -17.22
C ARG A 284 17.81 2.40 -17.91
N GLY A 285 17.74 2.29 -19.24
CA GLY A 285 16.57 2.62 -20.07
C GLY A 285 15.86 1.48 -20.78
N GLY A 286 15.96 0.24 -20.34
CA GLY A 286 14.87 -0.75 -20.40
C GLY A 286 14.33 -1.28 -21.73
N THR A 287 14.93 -1.12 -22.92
CA THR A 287 14.37 -1.69 -24.18
C THR A 287 15.08 -2.93 -24.70
N GLU A 288 16.34 -3.13 -24.41
CA GLU A 288 17.00 -4.44 -24.57
C GLU A 288 16.74 -5.37 -23.38
N ALA A 289 16.53 -4.81 -22.19
CA ALA A 289 16.05 -5.54 -21.02
C ALA A 289 14.75 -6.30 -21.28
N ALA A 290 13.81 -5.78 -22.07
CA ALA A 290 12.52 -6.42 -22.32
C ALA A 290 12.61 -7.69 -23.20
N ARG A 291 13.55 -7.77 -24.18
CA ARG A 291 13.80 -9.00 -24.95
C ARG A 291 14.67 -10.00 -24.19
N SER A 292 15.57 -9.51 -23.36
CA SER A 292 16.49 -10.26 -22.52
C SER A 292 15.86 -10.73 -21.20
N THR A 293 14.72 -10.19 -20.79
CA THR A 293 13.94 -10.63 -19.62
C THR A 293 13.14 -11.91 -19.89
N ALA A 294 13.07 -12.38 -21.14
CA ALA A 294 12.39 -13.61 -21.51
C ALA A 294 13.33 -14.83 -21.62
N ALA A 295 14.65 -14.61 -21.77
CA ALA A 295 15.60 -15.71 -22.00
C ALA A 295 15.94 -16.44 -20.69
N GLY A 296 15.87 -17.77 -20.72
CA GLY A 296 16.18 -18.67 -19.63
C GLY A 296 17.30 -19.67 -20.00
N VAL A 297 17.55 -20.60 -19.10
CA VAL A 297 18.61 -21.63 -19.26
C VAL A 297 18.41 -22.48 -20.51
N GLU A 298 17.19 -22.58 -21.03
CA GLU A 298 16.83 -23.33 -22.23
C GLU A 298 17.48 -22.72 -23.51
N GLN A 299 17.75 -21.40 -23.52
CA GLN A 299 18.39 -20.69 -24.63
C GLN A 299 19.93 -20.67 -24.57
N VAL A 300 20.55 -21.34 -23.63
CA VAL A 300 22.03 -21.41 -23.53
C VAL A 300 22.64 -22.07 -24.77
N ALA A 301 21.95 -23.02 -25.42
CA ALA A 301 22.39 -23.65 -26.62
C ALA A 301 22.61 -22.64 -27.76
N GLU A 302 21.77 -21.61 -27.88
CA GLU A 302 21.91 -20.52 -28.88
C GLU A 302 23.18 -19.69 -28.64
N LEU A 303 23.56 -19.45 -27.37
CA LEU A 303 24.79 -18.73 -27.03
C LEU A 303 26.04 -19.51 -27.45
N VAL A 304 25.99 -20.84 -27.31
CA VAL A 304 27.09 -21.70 -27.72
C VAL A 304 27.20 -21.77 -29.24
N GLU A 305 26.05 -21.76 -29.96
CA GLU A 305 26.08 -21.71 -31.42
C GLU A 305 26.67 -20.40 -31.95
N ASN A 306 26.30 -19.26 -31.34
CA ASN A 306 26.93 -17.97 -31.68
C ASN A 306 28.45 -17.96 -31.42
N ALA A 307 28.94 -18.69 -30.41
CA ALA A 307 30.34 -18.83 -30.15
C ALA A 307 31.05 -19.71 -31.24
N ARG A 308 30.34 -20.72 -31.78
CA ARG A 308 30.82 -21.52 -32.92
C ARG A 308 30.95 -20.68 -34.21
N GLU A 309 29.92 -19.85 -34.47
CA GLU A 309 29.96 -18.91 -35.60
C GLU A 309 31.10 -17.89 -35.47
N ALA A 310 31.47 -17.53 -34.24
CA ALA A 310 32.65 -16.69 -33.96
C ALA A 310 33.98 -17.42 -34.09
N GLY A 311 34.01 -18.71 -34.46
CA GLY A 311 35.22 -19.49 -34.75
C GLY A 311 35.75 -20.35 -33.59
N LEU A 312 35.00 -20.51 -32.50
CA LEU A 312 35.37 -21.36 -31.37
C LEU A 312 34.87 -22.81 -31.57
N THR A 313 35.65 -23.79 -31.12
CA THR A 313 35.15 -25.16 -30.91
C THR A 313 34.37 -25.19 -29.61
N ALA A 314 33.05 -24.94 -29.68
CA ALA A 314 32.23 -24.79 -28.50
C ALA A 314 31.31 -25.99 -28.27
N THR A 315 31.23 -26.46 -27.02
CA THR A 315 30.36 -27.58 -26.59
C THR A 315 29.40 -27.13 -25.49
N VAL A 316 28.20 -27.73 -25.47
CA VAL A 316 27.26 -27.57 -24.37
C VAL A 316 26.78 -28.95 -23.91
N GLY A 317 26.83 -29.20 -22.62
CA GLY A 317 26.33 -30.43 -21.99
C GLY A 317 25.31 -30.12 -20.89
N VAL A 318 24.18 -30.85 -20.90
CA VAL A 318 23.20 -30.81 -19.83
C VAL A 318 23.27 -32.14 -19.08
N TYR A 319 23.35 -32.06 -17.76
CA TYR A 319 23.54 -33.22 -16.88
C TYR A 319 22.49 -33.22 -15.76
N GLY A 320 22.00 -34.40 -15.42
CA GLY A 320 20.90 -34.59 -14.48
C GLY A 320 19.53 -34.45 -15.15
N ASP A 321 18.47 -34.69 -14.39
CA ASP A 321 17.10 -34.58 -14.89
C ASP A 321 16.65 -33.10 -14.85
N PRO A 322 16.31 -32.49 -15.99
CA PRO A 322 15.82 -31.12 -16.01
C PRO A 322 14.56 -30.94 -15.17
N VAL A 323 14.63 -30.05 -14.19
CA VAL A 323 13.49 -29.69 -13.34
C VAL A 323 13.02 -28.28 -13.68
N PRO A 324 11.72 -27.97 -13.53
CA PRO A 324 11.23 -26.60 -13.68
C PRO A 324 11.95 -25.66 -12.71
N LEU A 325 12.59 -24.63 -13.27
CA LEU A 325 13.31 -23.63 -12.47
C LEU A 325 12.43 -22.42 -12.21
N PRO A 326 12.53 -21.78 -11.04
CA PRO A 326 12.02 -20.43 -10.85
C PRO A 326 12.56 -19.52 -11.95
N ARG A 327 11.70 -18.68 -12.52
CA ARG A 327 12.04 -17.81 -13.66
C ARG A 327 13.28 -16.93 -13.38
N SER A 328 13.40 -16.42 -12.16
CA SER A 328 14.55 -15.61 -11.73
C SER A 328 15.87 -16.39 -11.72
N VAL A 329 15.84 -17.65 -11.31
CA VAL A 329 17.02 -18.56 -11.30
C VAL A 329 17.43 -18.93 -12.72
N SER A 330 16.46 -19.30 -13.58
CA SER A 330 16.71 -19.62 -15.00
C SER A 330 17.33 -18.42 -15.73
N GLN A 331 16.84 -17.21 -15.51
CA GLN A 331 17.39 -15.97 -16.06
C GLN A 331 18.80 -15.66 -15.53
N ALA A 332 19.04 -15.83 -14.23
CA ALA A 332 20.35 -15.61 -13.64
C ALA A 332 21.39 -16.56 -14.24
N ALA A 333 21.06 -17.85 -14.37
CA ALA A 333 21.93 -18.86 -15.01
C ALA A 333 22.23 -18.49 -16.46
N TYR A 334 21.25 -18.14 -17.27
CA TYR A 334 21.44 -17.68 -18.64
C TYR A 334 22.39 -16.49 -18.76
N ARG A 335 22.20 -15.47 -17.92
CA ARG A 335 23.01 -14.24 -17.92
C ARG A 335 24.46 -14.49 -17.53
N ILE A 336 24.70 -15.41 -16.61
CA ILE A 336 26.07 -15.80 -16.22
C ILE A 336 26.78 -16.47 -17.40
N VAL A 337 26.11 -17.42 -18.08
CA VAL A 337 26.64 -18.06 -19.25
C VAL A 337 26.91 -17.05 -20.38
N GLN A 338 25.95 -16.16 -20.66
CA GLN A 338 26.08 -15.12 -21.68
C GLN A 338 27.30 -14.23 -21.46
N GLU A 339 27.49 -13.76 -20.22
CA GLU A 339 28.67 -12.94 -19.87
C GLU A 339 29.97 -13.71 -19.98
N ALA A 340 30.00 -14.97 -19.52
CA ALA A 340 31.17 -15.82 -19.60
C ALA A 340 31.55 -16.12 -21.06
N VAL A 341 30.59 -16.51 -21.92
CA VAL A 341 30.80 -16.75 -23.36
C VAL A 341 31.29 -15.47 -24.04
N THR A 342 30.68 -14.31 -23.73
CA THR A 342 31.10 -13.02 -24.30
C THR A 342 32.52 -12.67 -23.91
N ASN A 343 32.92 -12.94 -22.67
CA ASN A 343 34.30 -12.72 -22.20
C ASN A 343 35.31 -13.64 -22.91
N THR A 344 34.94 -14.89 -23.13
CA THR A 344 35.76 -15.84 -23.87
C THR A 344 35.98 -15.36 -25.30
N VAL A 345 34.91 -15.03 -26.03
CA VAL A 345 34.98 -14.56 -27.42
C VAL A 345 35.80 -13.27 -27.56
N LYS A 346 35.63 -12.31 -26.64
CA LYS A 346 36.24 -10.99 -26.75
C LYS A 346 37.63 -10.87 -26.14
N HIS A 347 37.96 -11.67 -25.14
CA HIS A 347 39.12 -11.40 -24.28
C HIS A 347 40.05 -12.57 -24.03
N ALA A 348 39.61 -13.83 -24.24
CA ALA A 348 40.42 -14.99 -23.86
C ALA A 348 41.43 -15.42 -24.94
N GLY A 349 41.22 -15.09 -26.23
CA GLY A 349 42.00 -15.66 -27.31
C GLY A 349 41.95 -17.20 -27.33
N ALA A 350 40.80 -17.74 -26.87
CA ALA A 350 40.57 -19.16 -26.75
C ALA A 350 40.26 -19.82 -28.10
N THR A 351 40.49 -21.12 -28.20
CA THR A 351 40.08 -21.96 -29.32
C THR A 351 38.97 -22.94 -28.95
N VAL A 352 38.84 -23.25 -27.66
CA VAL A 352 37.86 -24.21 -27.13
C VAL A 352 37.02 -23.55 -26.04
N LEU A 353 35.70 -23.78 -26.07
CA LEU A 353 34.73 -23.35 -25.04
C LEU A 353 33.87 -24.56 -24.64
N ASP A 354 33.79 -24.85 -23.36
CA ASP A 354 32.94 -25.91 -22.80
C ASP A 354 31.96 -25.33 -21.79
N VAL A 355 30.66 -25.51 -22.04
CA VAL A 355 29.56 -25.06 -21.20
C VAL A 355 28.84 -26.26 -20.63
N ARG A 356 28.72 -26.34 -19.33
CA ARG A 356 28.01 -27.43 -18.63
C ARG A 356 26.92 -26.88 -17.73
N ILE A 357 25.72 -27.43 -17.87
CA ILE A 357 24.59 -27.16 -17.02
C ILE A 357 24.29 -28.43 -16.24
N ARG A 358 24.30 -28.37 -14.92
CA ARG A 358 24.00 -29.52 -14.05
C ARG A 358 22.79 -29.24 -13.18
N TYR A 359 21.78 -30.07 -13.32
CA TYR A 359 20.61 -30.10 -12.44
C TYR A 359 20.91 -31.01 -11.25
N LEU A 360 21.16 -30.43 -10.08
CA LEU A 360 21.43 -31.13 -8.84
C LEU A 360 20.15 -31.16 -7.96
N ALA A 361 20.15 -32.00 -6.94
CA ALA A 361 18.94 -32.20 -6.10
C ALA A 361 18.34 -30.94 -5.47
N ARG A 362 19.19 -29.93 -5.17
CA ARG A 362 18.80 -28.71 -4.49
C ARG A 362 19.36 -27.43 -5.11
N GLU A 363 20.09 -27.53 -6.20
CA GLU A 363 20.74 -26.39 -6.85
C GLU A 363 20.89 -26.63 -8.35
N ILE A 364 21.01 -25.58 -9.12
CA ILE A 364 21.52 -25.62 -10.51
C ILE A 364 22.95 -25.11 -10.52
N GLU A 365 23.80 -25.82 -11.23
CA GLU A 365 25.20 -25.44 -11.47
C GLU A 365 25.39 -25.12 -12.92
N VAL A 366 25.96 -23.96 -13.24
CA VAL A 366 26.46 -23.60 -14.55
C VAL A 366 27.98 -23.47 -14.48
N ASP A 367 28.70 -24.08 -15.44
CA ASP A 367 30.13 -24.18 -15.47
C ASP A 367 30.60 -23.89 -16.89
N VAL A 368 31.29 -22.78 -17.09
CA VAL A 368 31.84 -22.33 -18.38
C VAL A 368 33.34 -22.31 -18.27
N SER A 369 34.00 -23.01 -19.18
CA SER A 369 35.48 -23.07 -19.22
C SER A 369 36.02 -22.91 -20.63
N ASP A 370 37.12 -22.20 -20.76
CA ASP A 370 37.89 -22.03 -22.00
C ASP A 370 39.33 -22.45 -21.85
N ASP A 371 40.06 -22.53 -22.97
CA ASP A 371 41.49 -22.85 -23.07
C ASP A 371 42.37 -21.62 -23.33
N GLY A 372 41.80 -20.41 -23.20
CA GLY A 372 42.46 -19.15 -23.52
C GLY A 372 43.54 -18.74 -22.53
N ARG A 373 44.37 -17.76 -22.93
CA ARG A 373 45.35 -17.14 -22.04
C ARG A 373 44.86 -15.73 -21.67
N PRO A 374 44.71 -15.37 -20.39
CA PRO A 374 44.31 -14.02 -20.02
C PRO A 374 45.36 -13.01 -20.52
N THR A 375 44.94 -12.11 -21.39
CA THR A 375 45.79 -11.07 -22.00
C THR A 375 46.12 -9.91 -21.06
N LYS A 376 45.57 -9.88 -19.84
CA LYS A 376 45.89 -8.92 -18.77
C LYS A 376 45.97 -9.60 -17.40
N PRO A 377 46.87 -9.14 -16.49
CA PRO A 377 46.95 -9.68 -15.13
C PRO A 377 45.61 -9.42 -14.38
N PRO A 378 45.22 -10.28 -13.41
CA PRO A 378 44.00 -10.18 -12.67
C PRO A 378 44.04 -9.02 -11.63
N GLY A 379 43.96 -7.80 -12.12
CA GLY A 379 44.07 -6.58 -11.28
C GLY A 379 42.95 -5.58 -11.46
N GLY A 380 41.95 -5.86 -12.26
CA GLY A 380 40.80 -4.99 -12.44
C GLY A 380 39.55 -5.83 -12.64
N GLY A 381 38.75 -6.00 -11.62
CA GLY A 381 37.44 -6.63 -11.70
C GLY A 381 36.57 -5.88 -12.70
N GLY A 382 36.52 -6.36 -13.96
CA GLY A 382 35.68 -5.79 -15.00
C GLY A 382 34.20 -5.82 -14.51
N LEU A 383 33.42 -4.83 -14.92
CA LEU A 383 31.97 -4.68 -14.54
C LEU A 383 31.16 -5.98 -14.73
N GLY A 384 31.56 -6.84 -15.69
CA GLY A 384 30.95 -8.14 -15.93
C GLY A 384 31.10 -9.14 -14.78
N LEU A 385 32.25 -9.23 -14.13
CA LEU A 385 32.49 -10.11 -12.99
C LEU A 385 31.75 -9.64 -11.74
N ILE A 386 31.63 -8.33 -11.54
CA ILE A 386 30.86 -7.73 -10.45
C ILE A 386 29.38 -8.06 -10.66
N GLY A 387 28.85 -7.84 -11.85
CA GLY A 387 27.45 -8.15 -12.16
C GLY A 387 27.10 -9.65 -12.07
N MET A 388 28.05 -10.56 -12.37
CA MET A 388 27.85 -12.01 -12.14
C MET A 388 27.78 -12.33 -10.64
N ARG A 389 28.64 -11.74 -9.80
CA ARG A 389 28.60 -11.92 -8.33
C ARG A 389 27.29 -11.43 -7.71
N GLU A 390 26.84 -10.23 -8.09
CA GLU A 390 25.58 -9.66 -7.60
C GLU A 390 24.39 -10.55 -7.96
N ARG A 391 24.32 -11.04 -9.21
CA ARG A 391 23.23 -11.92 -9.66
C ARG A 391 23.16 -13.25 -8.91
N VAL A 392 24.32 -13.84 -8.61
CA VAL A 392 24.39 -15.10 -7.85
C VAL A 392 24.03 -14.85 -6.38
N ALA A 393 24.50 -13.73 -5.79
CA ALA A 393 24.23 -13.36 -4.39
C ALA A 393 22.74 -13.10 -4.12
N VAL A 394 21.97 -12.57 -5.09
CA VAL A 394 20.51 -12.38 -4.96
C VAL A 394 19.76 -13.70 -4.69
N HIS A 395 20.37 -14.84 -5.08
CA HIS A 395 19.80 -16.18 -4.92
C HIS A 395 20.55 -17.03 -3.88
N ASP A 396 21.32 -16.41 -2.97
CA ASP A 396 22.15 -17.09 -1.97
C ASP A 396 23.07 -18.14 -2.58
N GLY A 397 23.49 -17.92 -3.83
CA GLY A 397 24.36 -18.83 -4.58
C GLY A 397 25.84 -18.53 -4.39
N VAL A 398 26.68 -19.37 -4.96
CA VAL A 398 28.14 -19.26 -4.90
C VAL A 398 28.70 -19.13 -6.32
N LEU A 399 29.59 -18.14 -6.55
CA LEU A 399 30.32 -17.93 -7.81
C LEU A 399 31.82 -18.15 -7.60
N GLU A 400 32.38 -19.08 -8.34
CA GLU A 400 33.81 -19.36 -8.41
C GLU A 400 34.34 -18.92 -9.80
N VAL A 401 35.33 -18.04 -9.82
CA VAL A 401 35.91 -17.50 -11.07
C VAL A 401 37.42 -17.48 -10.94
N GLY A 402 38.12 -18.04 -11.90
CA GLY A 402 39.55 -18.03 -11.87
C GLY A 402 40.23 -18.83 -13.01
N PRO A 403 41.59 -18.76 -13.10
CA PRO A 403 42.35 -19.55 -14.02
C PRO A 403 42.28 -21.04 -13.65
N ARG A 404 42.34 -21.92 -14.67
CA ARG A 404 42.38 -23.36 -14.48
C ARG A 404 43.85 -23.85 -14.33
N PRO A 405 44.10 -24.93 -13.54
CA PRO A 405 45.42 -25.50 -13.40
C PRO A 405 46.04 -25.96 -14.73
N ASP A 406 45.18 -26.47 -15.63
CA ASP A 406 45.62 -27.00 -16.95
C ASP A 406 45.62 -25.92 -18.05
N GLY A 407 45.52 -24.66 -17.69
CA GLY A 407 45.39 -23.52 -18.62
C GLY A 407 43.93 -23.19 -18.91
N GLY A 408 43.71 -21.91 -19.33
CA GLY A 408 42.37 -21.40 -19.57
C GLY A 408 41.73 -20.72 -18.34
N PHE A 409 40.46 -20.35 -18.50
CA PHE A 409 39.69 -19.68 -17.48
C PHE A 409 38.38 -20.42 -17.18
N ARG A 410 37.87 -20.31 -15.97
CA ARG A 410 36.64 -20.97 -15.54
C ARG A 410 35.73 -20.03 -14.78
N VAL A 411 34.45 -20.09 -15.12
CA VAL A 411 33.34 -19.46 -14.38
C VAL A 411 32.40 -20.55 -13.96
N ARG A 412 32.22 -20.75 -12.66
CA ARG A 412 31.31 -21.74 -12.10
C ARG A 412 30.36 -21.07 -11.14
N ALA A 413 29.04 -21.18 -11.35
CA ALA A 413 28.02 -20.67 -10.49
C ALA A 413 27.10 -21.78 -10.00
N ARG A 414 26.84 -21.82 -8.70
CA ARG A 414 25.86 -22.70 -8.05
C ARG A 414 24.75 -21.85 -7.45
N ILE A 415 23.52 -22.11 -7.85
CA ILE A 415 22.35 -21.35 -7.43
C ILE A 415 21.36 -22.31 -6.78
N PRO A 416 21.06 -22.15 -5.48
CA PRO A 416 20.11 -22.97 -4.76
C PRO A 416 18.69 -22.89 -5.36
N LEU A 417 18.00 -24.04 -5.42
CA LEU A 417 16.62 -24.14 -5.81
C LEU A 417 15.78 -24.13 -4.51
N THR A 418 15.35 -22.97 -4.07
CA THR A 418 14.41 -22.86 -2.96
C THR A 418 13.10 -23.44 -3.43
N ARG A 419 12.60 -24.52 -2.82
CA ARG A 419 11.22 -24.99 -3.02
C ARG A 419 10.31 -23.93 -2.43
N GLU A 420 9.63 -23.13 -3.26
CA GLU A 420 8.40 -22.44 -2.83
C GLU A 420 7.38 -23.53 -2.47
N GLY A 421 6.98 -23.57 -1.19
CA GLY A 421 5.81 -24.33 -0.74
C GLY A 421 6.08 -25.74 -0.23
N ALA A 422 6.46 -25.83 1.04
CA ALA A 422 5.95 -26.90 1.91
C ALA A 422 5.17 -26.20 3.03
N PRO A 423 3.94 -26.70 3.36
CA PRO A 423 2.96 -26.07 4.23
C PRO A 423 3.42 -25.92 5.68
#